data_86b2dce6a1c98398460c7a55dd639891
#
_entry.id   86b2dce6a1c98398460c7a55dd639891
#
_cell.length_a   1.000
_cell.length_b   1.000
_cell.length_c   1.000
_cell.angle_alpha   90.00
_cell.angle_beta   90.00
_cell.angle_gamma   90.00
#
_symmetry.space_group_name_H-M   'P 1'
#
loop_
_entity.id
_entity.type
_entity.pdbx_description
1 polymer ?
#
loop_
_entity_poly.entity_id
_entity_poly.type
_entity_poly.pdbx_seq_one_letter_code
_entity_poly.pdbx_strand_id
1 'polypeptide(L)'
;MDAKVRESSHLMLIMPERVFYAGLLGRPRERCPGALHVYVSIKGGLRLMTADGGDACGELFAVPPNQRHTITSDFRSAICVVIEPESVDAGAFDALAGRLSGAEGQLVAGRIRAAYEQLHDLQCRDGITSAELDTMCFGEPLPQRSLDPRVVRSIAQIVRFGGEPVTAASCAAAAGLSASRFLHLFKQQTGISFRAFRAWKRARHLLHFANQDLNLAHLAQDIGYPDSTHFSHSIRRFYGLKPRAIFSGSRDLAIYRSGRAGPGDSAWTQEAG
;
A
#
# COMPACT_ATOMS: atom_id res chain seq x y z
N MET A 1 39.83 1.83 -3.45
CA MET A 1 38.97 1.65 -4.67
C MET A 1 37.56 1.66 -4.17
N ASP A 2 36.98 2.86 -4.06
CA ASP A 2 35.63 3.06 -3.49
C ASP A 2 34.60 2.51 -4.48
N ALA A 3 33.91 1.44 -4.08
CA ALA A 3 32.72 0.99 -4.75
C ALA A 3 31.68 2.11 -4.61
N LYS A 4 31.49 2.93 -5.65
CA LYS A 4 30.37 3.83 -5.79
C LYS A 4 29.10 3.00 -5.57
N VAL A 5 28.50 3.11 -4.40
CA VAL A 5 27.14 2.64 -4.16
C VAL A 5 26.29 3.34 -5.22
N ARG A 6 25.79 2.59 -6.21
CA ARG A 6 24.85 3.12 -7.19
C ARG A 6 23.61 3.51 -6.38
N GLU A 7 23.42 4.81 -6.21
CA GLU A 7 22.16 5.33 -5.64
C GLU A 7 21.01 4.79 -6.49
N SER A 8 20.14 4.03 -5.87
CA SER A 8 18.95 3.51 -6.52
C SER A 8 18.06 4.67 -6.90
N SER A 9 17.71 4.77 -8.17
CA SER A 9 16.79 5.81 -8.68
C SER A 9 15.34 5.58 -8.27
N HIS A 10 15.04 4.44 -7.67
CA HIS A 10 13.71 4.03 -7.25
C HIS A 10 13.69 3.74 -5.74
N LEU A 11 12.60 4.13 -5.08
CA LEU A 11 12.47 4.09 -3.63
C LEU A 11 11.10 3.52 -3.24
N MET A 12 11.09 2.66 -2.23
CA MET A 12 9.86 2.25 -1.54
C MET A 12 10.07 2.34 -0.03
N LEU A 13 9.27 3.15 0.64
CA LEU A 13 9.17 3.21 2.09
C LEU A 13 7.88 2.52 2.52
N ILE A 14 8.00 1.46 3.30
CA ILE A 14 6.87 0.67 3.78
C ILE A 14 6.68 0.93 5.27
N MET A 15 5.49 1.39 5.63
CA MET A 15 5.05 1.63 7.00
C MET A 15 3.77 0.80 7.28
N PRO A 16 3.36 0.60 8.53
CA PRO A 16 2.14 -0.16 8.83
C PRO A 16 0.89 0.35 8.09
N GLU A 17 0.75 1.67 7.94
CA GLU A 17 -0.46 2.34 7.47
C GLU A 17 -0.24 3.16 6.18
N ARG A 18 1.00 3.25 5.71
CA ARG A 18 1.40 4.02 4.52
C ARG A 18 2.37 3.22 3.67
N VAL A 19 2.38 3.50 2.39
CA VAL A 19 3.51 3.17 1.50
C VAL A 19 3.82 4.40 0.67
N PHE A 20 5.08 4.78 0.63
CA PHE A 20 5.58 5.75 -0.34
C PHE A 20 6.42 4.99 -1.37
N TYR A 21 6.01 5.03 -2.61
CA TYR A 21 6.71 4.39 -3.72
C TYR A 21 7.05 5.42 -4.79
N ALA A 22 8.28 5.46 -5.21
CA ALA A 22 8.71 6.22 -6.39
C ALA A 22 9.45 5.28 -7.33
N GLY A 23 8.93 5.09 -8.54
CA GLY A 23 9.51 4.14 -9.46
C GLY A 23 8.64 3.82 -10.67
N LEU A 24 8.96 2.71 -11.35
CA LEU A 24 8.29 2.30 -12.57
C LEU A 24 6.85 1.83 -12.32
N LEU A 25 5.91 2.33 -13.12
CA LEU A 25 4.52 1.88 -13.09
C LEU A 25 4.30 0.50 -13.76
N GLY A 26 5.29 0.01 -14.47
CA GLY A 26 5.18 -1.20 -15.27
C GLY A 26 4.37 -1.02 -16.56
N ARG A 27 3.92 -2.13 -17.16
CA ARG A 27 3.03 -2.06 -18.33
C ARG A 27 1.63 -1.64 -17.90
N PRO A 28 0.95 -0.78 -18.68
CA PRO A 28 -0.42 -0.34 -18.38
C PRO A 28 -1.36 -1.55 -18.27
N ARG A 29 -1.97 -1.72 -17.12
CA ARG A 29 -2.99 -2.75 -16.85
C ARG A 29 -3.93 -2.27 -15.78
N GLU A 30 -5.18 -2.71 -15.87
CA GLU A 30 -6.19 -2.48 -14.84
C GLU A 30 -5.72 -3.03 -13.50
N ARG A 31 -5.96 -2.24 -12.46
CA ARG A 31 -5.71 -2.57 -11.05
C ARG A 31 -6.88 -2.11 -10.18
N CYS A 32 -7.01 -2.74 -9.01
CA CYS A 32 -8.10 -2.45 -8.09
C CYS A 32 -7.58 -2.58 -6.65
N PRO A 33 -6.75 -1.65 -6.19
CA PRO A 33 -6.15 -1.70 -4.87
C PRO A 33 -7.17 -1.46 -3.75
N GLY A 34 -6.89 -1.97 -2.56
CA GLY A 34 -7.76 -1.83 -1.39
C GLY A 34 -7.51 -0.59 -0.53
N ALA A 35 -6.64 0.32 -0.97
CA ALA A 35 -6.28 1.55 -0.27
C ALA A 35 -6.44 2.77 -1.18
N LEU A 36 -6.43 3.97 -0.62
CA LEU A 36 -6.33 5.20 -1.41
C LEU A 36 -4.93 5.26 -2.03
N HIS A 37 -4.88 5.47 -3.34
CA HIS A 37 -3.65 5.65 -4.08
C HIS A 37 -3.59 7.08 -4.62
N VAL A 38 -2.60 7.85 -4.16
CA VAL A 38 -2.30 9.18 -4.69
C VAL A 38 -1.11 9.04 -5.64
N TYR A 39 -1.38 9.15 -6.93
CA TYR A 39 -0.36 9.10 -7.97
C TYR A 39 0.09 10.51 -8.33
N VAL A 40 1.40 10.73 -8.42
CA VAL A 40 2.00 11.99 -8.84
C VAL A 40 3.04 11.71 -9.92
N SER A 41 3.03 12.49 -11.00
CA SER A 41 4.08 12.42 -12.02
C SER A 41 5.41 12.92 -11.46
N ILE A 42 6.50 12.19 -11.74
CA ILE A 42 7.85 12.70 -11.46
C ILE A 42 8.23 13.74 -12.53
N LYS A 43 7.95 13.40 -13.79
CA LYS A 43 8.12 14.26 -14.96
C LYS A 43 6.98 14.02 -15.94
N GLY A 44 6.60 15.06 -16.70
CA GLY A 44 5.50 14.98 -17.65
C GLY A 44 4.15 14.79 -16.98
N GLY A 45 3.23 14.11 -17.65
CA GLY A 45 1.87 13.86 -17.20
C GLY A 45 1.59 12.41 -16.83
N LEU A 46 0.45 12.22 -16.18
CA LEU A 46 -0.21 10.95 -15.95
C LEU A 46 -1.51 10.92 -16.76
N ARG A 47 -1.94 9.72 -17.15
CA ARG A 47 -3.28 9.48 -17.69
C ARG A 47 -3.95 8.40 -16.85
N LEU A 48 -5.12 8.72 -16.31
CA LEU A 48 -5.97 7.82 -15.54
C LEU A 48 -7.17 7.42 -16.37
N MET A 49 -7.38 6.13 -16.54
CA MET A 49 -8.58 5.55 -17.12
C MET A 49 -9.30 4.72 -16.07
N THR A 50 -10.60 4.95 -15.89
CA THR A 50 -11.44 4.23 -14.91
C THR A 50 -12.38 3.26 -15.62
N ALA A 51 -12.83 2.22 -14.92
CA ALA A 51 -13.67 1.17 -15.52
C ALA A 51 -15.07 1.67 -15.93
N ASP A 52 -15.53 2.78 -15.38
CA ASP A 52 -16.78 3.48 -15.73
C ASP A 52 -16.66 4.40 -16.95
N GLY A 53 -15.50 4.37 -17.64
CA GLY A 53 -15.25 5.12 -18.88
C GLY A 53 -14.62 6.50 -18.66
N GLY A 54 -14.26 6.87 -17.45
CA GLY A 54 -13.50 8.09 -17.19
C GLY A 54 -12.10 8.01 -17.82
N ASP A 55 -11.66 9.10 -18.45
CA ASP A 55 -10.33 9.26 -19.05
C ASP A 55 -9.85 10.68 -18.79
N ALA A 56 -8.79 10.84 -18.04
CA ALA A 56 -8.28 12.13 -17.63
C ALA A 56 -6.75 12.18 -17.67
N CYS A 57 -6.19 13.34 -18.03
CA CYS A 57 -4.77 13.63 -17.98
C CYS A 57 -4.50 14.69 -16.91
N GLY A 58 -3.38 14.57 -16.19
CA GLY A 58 -3.00 15.50 -15.13
C GLY A 58 -1.70 15.10 -14.47
N GLU A 59 -1.29 15.87 -13.48
CA GLU A 59 -0.05 15.62 -12.72
C GLU A 59 -0.29 14.81 -11.45
N LEU A 60 -1.51 14.83 -10.92
CA LEU A 60 -1.91 14.13 -9.71
C LEU A 60 -3.29 13.49 -9.90
N PHE A 61 -3.44 12.27 -9.41
CA PHE A 61 -4.71 11.56 -9.30
C PHE A 61 -4.84 10.87 -7.95
N ALA A 62 -5.98 11.08 -7.28
CA ALA A 62 -6.37 10.35 -6.09
C ALA A 62 -7.40 9.28 -6.47
N VAL A 63 -7.05 8.02 -6.32
CA VAL A 63 -7.93 6.89 -6.66
C VAL A 63 -8.39 6.21 -5.38
N PRO A 64 -9.70 6.26 -5.07
CA PRO A 64 -10.27 5.63 -3.88
C PRO A 64 -10.06 4.12 -3.81
N PRO A 65 -10.17 3.53 -2.60
CA PRO A 65 -10.10 2.08 -2.42
C PRO A 65 -11.13 1.35 -3.28
N ASN A 66 -10.72 0.22 -3.84
CA ASN A 66 -11.54 -0.67 -4.67
C ASN A 66 -12.06 -0.08 -6.00
N GLN A 67 -11.58 1.07 -6.41
CA GLN A 67 -11.85 1.61 -7.74
C GLN A 67 -10.93 0.96 -8.79
N ARG A 68 -11.54 0.36 -9.82
CA ARG A 68 -10.79 -0.20 -10.96
C ARG A 68 -10.28 0.91 -11.85
N HIS A 69 -8.98 0.90 -12.13
CA HIS A 69 -8.36 1.91 -12.96
C HIS A 69 -7.10 1.40 -13.66
N THR A 70 -6.70 2.10 -14.71
CA THR A 70 -5.39 2.00 -15.33
C THR A 70 -4.71 3.36 -15.23
N ILE A 71 -3.47 3.37 -14.80
CA ILE A 71 -2.63 4.57 -14.73
C ILE A 71 -1.42 4.41 -15.62
N THR A 72 -1.10 5.44 -16.39
CA THR A 72 0.09 5.53 -17.23
C THR A 72 0.82 6.83 -16.98
N SER A 73 2.10 6.88 -17.31
CA SER A 73 2.95 8.07 -17.23
C SER A 73 3.76 8.19 -18.50
N ASP A 74 4.00 9.41 -18.96
CA ASP A 74 4.81 9.71 -20.13
C ASP A 74 6.22 9.11 -20.03
N PHE A 75 6.79 9.10 -18.84
CA PHE A 75 8.13 8.58 -18.56
C PHE A 75 8.15 7.22 -17.85
N ARG A 76 7.01 6.51 -17.84
CA ARG A 76 6.83 5.18 -17.23
C ARG A 76 7.06 5.13 -15.71
N SER A 77 7.34 6.23 -15.07
CA SER A 77 7.59 6.34 -13.63
C SER A 77 6.62 7.31 -12.98
N ALA A 78 6.31 7.06 -11.72
CA ALA A 78 5.47 7.93 -10.91
C ALA A 78 5.83 7.76 -9.43
N ILE A 79 5.40 8.71 -8.62
CA ILE A 79 5.29 8.56 -7.18
C ILE A 79 3.88 8.06 -6.88
N CYS A 80 3.78 7.15 -5.93
CA CYS A 80 2.50 6.65 -5.43
C CYS A 80 2.52 6.65 -3.90
N VAL A 81 1.67 7.48 -3.29
CA VAL A 81 1.44 7.45 -1.84
C VAL A 81 0.19 6.62 -1.59
N VAL A 82 0.35 5.54 -0.81
CA VAL A 82 -0.73 4.62 -0.44
C VAL A 82 -1.15 4.91 0.98
N ILE A 83 -2.45 5.12 1.21
CA ILE A 83 -3.02 5.43 2.51
C ILE A 83 -4.07 4.37 2.83
N GLU A 84 -3.86 3.65 3.94
CA GLU A 84 -4.79 2.62 4.39
C GLU A 84 -6.05 3.26 4.96
N PRO A 85 -7.26 2.90 4.48
CA PRO A 85 -8.49 3.60 4.85
C PRO A 85 -8.89 3.42 6.31
N GLU A 86 -8.46 2.34 6.96
CA GLU A 86 -8.71 2.13 8.39
C GLU A 86 -7.85 3.00 9.31
N SER A 87 -6.81 3.64 8.77
CA SER A 87 -5.87 4.45 9.56
C SER A 87 -6.26 5.93 9.63
N VAL A 88 -7.14 6.39 8.76
CA VAL A 88 -7.53 7.81 8.65
C VAL A 88 -9.00 7.96 8.95
N ASP A 89 -9.36 9.01 9.69
CA ASP A 89 -10.77 9.38 9.92
C ASP A 89 -11.55 9.47 8.60
N ALA A 90 -12.79 8.99 8.59
CA ALA A 90 -13.56 8.87 7.36
C ALA A 90 -13.83 10.24 6.71
N GLY A 91 -14.18 11.25 7.52
CA GLY A 91 -14.42 12.60 7.01
C GLY A 91 -13.15 13.26 6.48
N ALA A 92 -12.02 13.06 7.17
CA ALA A 92 -10.72 13.55 6.73
C ALA A 92 -10.25 12.84 5.45
N PHE A 93 -10.56 11.55 5.30
CA PHE A 93 -10.24 10.78 4.10
C PHE A 93 -11.01 11.31 2.87
N ASP A 94 -12.31 11.56 3.01
CA ASP A 94 -13.15 12.12 1.95
C ASP A 94 -12.74 13.57 1.63
N ALA A 95 -12.44 14.38 2.64
CA ALA A 95 -11.94 15.74 2.47
C ALA A 95 -10.59 15.76 1.72
N LEU A 96 -9.67 14.85 2.05
CA LEU A 96 -8.41 14.72 1.34
C LEU A 96 -8.64 14.41 -0.14
N ALA A 97 -9.49 13.44 -0.46
CA ALA A 97 -9.81 13.10 -1.86
C ALA A 97 -10.37 14.31 -2.63
N GLY A 98 -11.22 15.12 -1.99
CA GLY A 98 -11.76 16.36 -2.56
C GLY A 98 -10.67 17.42 -2.81
N ARG A 99 -9.79 17.66 -1.83
CA ARG A 99 -8.64 18.60 -1.96
C ARG A 99 -7.71 18.20 -3.10
N LEU A 100 -7.40 16.91 -3.21
CA LEU A 100 -6.50 16.38 -4.24
C LEU A 100 -7.07 16.49 -5.67
N SER A 101 -8.39 16.48 -5.80
CA SER A 101 -9.07 16.67 -7.09
C SER A 101 -9.29 18.14 -7.48
N GLY A 102 -9.04 19.08 -6.58
CA GLY A 102 -9.29 20.51 -6.74
C GLY A 102 -8.01 21.33 -6.97
N ALA A 103 -8.13 22.63 -6.72
CA ALA A 103 -7.04 23.60 -6.90
C ALA A 103 -5.80 23.33 -6.05
N GLU A 104 -5.96 22.66 -4.90
CA GLU A 104 -4.84 22.29 -4.02
C GLU A 104 -4.02 21.11 -4.57
N GLY A 105 -4.52 20.38 -5.56
CA GLY A 105 -3.85 19.20 -6.11
C GLY A 105 -2.44 19.51 -6.62
N GLN A 106 -2.22 20.66 -7.25
CA GLN A 106 -0.90 21.08 -7.74
C GLN A 106 0.08 21.35 -6.58
N LEU A 107 -0.39 21.99 -5.50
CA LEU A 107 0.43 22.24 -4.32
C LEU A 107 0.84 20.93 -3.65
N VAL A 108 -0.09 19.99 -3.53
CA VAL A 108 0.17 18.67 -2.96
C VAL A 108 1.11 17.87 -3.86
N ALA A 109 0.96 17.92 -5.19
CA ALA A 109 1.89 17.30 -6.11
C ALA A 109 3.32 17.84 -5.93
N GLY A 110 3.48 19.14 -5.75
CA GLY A 110 4.77 19.75 -5.44
C GLY A 110 5.37 19.24 -4.12
N ARG A 111 4.56 19.15 -3.06
CA ARG A 111 5.00 18.60 -1.75
C ARG A 111 5.43 17.15 -1.85
N ILE A 112 4.67 16.32 -2.57
CA ILE A 112 5.00 14.90 -2.73
C ILE A 112 6.30 14.72 -3.52
N ARG A 113 6.58 15.57 -4.53
CA ARG A 113 7.86 15.57 -5.23
C ARG A 113 9.01 15.99 -4.32
N ALA A 114 8.82 17.04 -3.51
CA ALA A 114 9.80 17.46 -2.52
C ALA A 114 10.06 16.40 -1.46
N ALA A 115 9.00 15.70 -1.00
CA ALA A 115 9.13 14.56 -0.11
C ALA A 115 9.96 13.42 -0.74
N TYR A 116 9.77 13.15 -2.04
CA TYR A 116 10.57 12.16 -2.75
C TYR A 116 12.06 12.52 -2.75
N GLU A 117 12.40 13.78 -3.05
CA GLU A 117 13.81 14.24 -3.04
C GLU A 117 14.40 14.13 -1.63
N GLN A 118 13.68 14.58 -0.60
CA GLN A 118 14.13 14.46 0.79
C GLN A 118 14.33 12.99 1.20
N LEU A 119 13.39 12.10 0.88
CA LEU A 119 13.49 10.68 1.19
C LEU A 119 14.61 9.99 0.40
N HIS A 120 14.95 10.48 -0.76
CA HIS A 120 16.07 9.97 -1.57
C HIS A 120 17.41 10.38 -0.94
N ASP A 121 17.54 11.60 -0.46
CA ASP A 121 18.79 12.14 0.10
C ASP A 121 19.03 11.70 1.56
N LEU A 122 17.99 11.31 2.30
CA LEU A 122 18.13 10.84 3.68
C LEU A 122 18.88 9.50 3.72
N GLN A 123 20.04 9.49 4.36
CA GLN A 123 20.85 8.28 4.58
C GLN A 123 20.20 7.32 5.59
N CYS A 124 19.33 7.81 6.44
CA CYS A 124 18.60 7.03 7.43
C CYS A 124 17.12 7.34 7.35
N ARG A 125 16.34 6.43 6.79
CA ARG A 125 14.89 6.52 6.64
C ARG A 125 14.17 5.67 7.70
N ASP A 126 14.95 5.04 8.55
CA ASP A 126 14.46 4.26 9.68
C ASP A 126 13.93 5.22 10.75
N GLY A 127 12.68 5.00 11.15
CA GLY A 127 12.05 5.79 12.21
C GLY A 127 11.10 6.88 11.72
N ILE A 128 10.98 7.15 10.42
CA ILE A 128 9.94 8.07 9.92
C ILE A 128 8.56 7.52 10.26
N THR A 129 7.74 8.33 10.91
CA THR A 129 6.37 7.99 11.29
C THR A 129 5.36 8.30 10.19
N SER A 130 4.17 7.69 10.23
CA SER A 130 3.08 8.02 9.30
C SER A 130 2.70 9.50 9.36
N ALA A 131 2.74 10.11 10.55
CA ALA A 131 2.43 11.54 10.73
C ALA A 131 3.47 12.45 10.06
N GLU A 132 4.76 12.11 10.13
CA GLU A 132 5.82 12.86 9.46
C GLU A 132 5.71 12.72 7.94
N LEU A 133 5.45 11.51 7.42
CA LEU A 133 5.22 11.32 6.00
C LEU A 133 3.98 12.09 5.51
N ASP A 134 2.88 12.03 6.27
CA ASP A 134 1.66 12.79 5.96
C ASP A 134 1.96 14.32 5.91
N THR A 135 2.74 14.82 6.89
CA THR A 135 3.16 16.24 6.92
C THR A 135 4.00 16.61 5.70
N MET A 136 4.95 15.76 5.32
CA MET A 136 5.77 15.99 4.12
C MET A 136 4.90 16.03 2.85
N CYS A 137 3.96 15.10 2.71
CA CYS A 137 3.15 14.94 1.52
C CYS A 137 1.96 15.92 1.45
N PHE A 138 1.27 16.14 2.57
CA PHE A 138 -0.02 16.86 2.61
C PHE A 138 0.03 18.16 3.40
N GLY A 139 1.12 18.42 4.13
CA GLY A 139 1.35 19.63 4.94
C GLY A 139 0.92 19.50 6.39
N GLU A 140 0.19 18.43 6.74
CA GLU A 140 -0.28 18.14 8.10
C GLU A 140 -0.46 16.63 8.28
N PRO A 141 -0.39 16.12 9.52
CA PRO A 141 -0.73 14.73 9.80
C PRO A 141 -2.21 14.48 9.51
N LEU A 142 -2.53 13.33 8.93
CA LEU A 142 -3.91 12.94 8.73
C LEU A 142 -4.52 12.46 10.06
N PRO A 143 -5.73 12.93 10.43
CA PRO A 143 -6.40 12.51 11.65
C PRO A 143 -6.60 11.00 11.70
N GLN A 144 -6.22 10.38 12.80
CA GLN A 144 -6.35 8.94 12.98
C GLN A 144 -7.81 8.52 13.16
N ARG A 145 -8.17 7.40 12.58
CA ARG A 145 -9.49 6.80 12.73
C ARG A 145 -9.62 6.12 14.09
N SER A 146 -10.65 6.51 14.84
CA SER A 146 -11.04 5.76 16.04
C SER A 146 -11.87 4.54 15.64
N LEU A 147 -11.37 3.34 15.91
CA LEU A 147 -12.03 2.09 15.61
C LEU A 147 -12.52 1.39 16.89
N ASP A 148 -13.61 0.64 16.76
CA ASP A 148 -14.06 -0.26 17.83
C ASP A 148 -12.93 -1.22 18.24
N PRO A 149 -12.62 -1.38 19.54
CA PRO A 149 -11.53 -2.24 20.01
C PRO A 149 -11.60 -3.70 19.51
N ARG A 150 -12.80 -4.21 19.22
CA ARG A 150 -13.00 -5.55 18.64
C ARG A 150 -12.50 -5.62 17.21
N VAL A 151 -12.70 -4.55 16.44
CA VAL A 151 -12.20 -4.42 15.07
C VAL A 151 -10.68 -4.24 15.09
N VAL A 152 -10.14 -3.41 15.97
CA VAL A 152 -8.68 -3.23 16.16
C VAL A 152 -8.00 -4.58 16.41
N ARG A 153 -8.52 -5.38 17.35
CA ARG A 153 -7.99 -6.72 17.62
C ARG A 153 -8.01 -7.63 16.40
N SER A 154 -9.11 -7.58 15.63
CA SER A 154 -9.23 -8.39 14.41
C SER A 154 -8.25 -7.95 13.32
N ILE A 155 -8.03 -6.65 13.15
CA ILE A 155 -7.02 -6.11 12.24
C ILE A 155 -5.62 -6.57 12.66
N ALA A 156 -5.29 -6.46 13.95
CA ALA A 156 -4.00 -6.90 14.48
C ALA A 156 -3.75 -8.40 14.23
N GLN A 157 -4.78 -9.24 14.30
CA GLN A 157 -4.68 -10.67 13.95
C GLN A 157 -4.44 -10.86 12.44
N ILE A 158 -5.17 -10.12 11.60
CA ILE A 158 -5.05 -10.23 10.13
C ILE A 158 -3.65 -9.87 9.65
N VAL A 159 -3.00 -8.85 10.22
CA VAL A 159 -1.70 -8.35 9.76
C VAL A 159 -0.50 -9.11 10.33
N ARG A 160 -0.72 -10.05 11.24
CA ARG A 160 0.37 -10.89 11.77
C ARG A 160 0.93 -11.90 10.77
N PHE A 161 0.13 -12.29 9.76
CA PHE A 161 0.47 -13.24 8.68
C PHE A 161 1.10 -14.57 9.12
N GLY A 162 1.11 -14.91 10.39
CA GLY A 162 1.63 -16.16 10.93
C GLY A 162 0.52 -16.99 11.59
N GLY A 163 0.61 -18.31 11.47
CA GLY A 163 -0.29 -19.26 12.11
C GLY A 163 -1.59 -19.54 11.34
N GLU A 164 -2.62 -19.91 12.07
CA GLU A 164 -3.94 -20.28 11.54
C GLU A 164 -4.59 -19.15 10.73
N PRO A 165 -5.29 -19.46 9.64
CA PRO A 165 -5.99 -18.47 8.84
C PRO A 165 -7.05 -17.73 9.64
N VAL A 166 -6.93 -16.41 9.79
CA VAL A 166 -7.92 -15.57 10.46
C VAL A 166 -9.23 -15.58 9.69
N THR A 167 -10.31 -16.08 10.29
CA THR A 167 -11.64 -16.18 9.67
C THR A 167 -12.62 -15.17 10.29
N ALA A 168 -13.71 -14.89 9.58
CA ALA A 168 -14.79 -14.07 10.14
C ALA A 168 -15.42 -14.74 11.36
N ALA A 169 -15.51 -16.07 11.38
CA ALA A 169 -16.05 -16.82 12.49
C ALA A 169 -15.16 -16.72 13.75
N SER A 170 -13.83 -16.88 13.59
CA SER A 170 -12.89 -16.74 14.71
C SER A 170 -12.87 -15.33 15.28
N CYS A 171 -12.90 -14.30 14.43
CA CYS A 171 -12.99 -12.89 14.87
C CYS A 171 -14.32 -12.57 15.56
N ALA A 172 -15.43 -13.10 15.05
CA ALA A 172 -16.75 -12.92 15.65
C ALA A 172 -16.82 -13.57 17.04
N ALA A 173 -16.32 -14.80 17.18
CA ALA A 173 -16.25 -15.49 18.47
C ALA A 173 -15.40 -14.69 19.47
N ALA A 174 -14.22 -14.22 19.08
CA ALA A 174 -13.34 -13.38 19.91
C ALA A 174 -13.97 -12.03 20.29
N ALA A 175 -14.89 -11.53 19.47
CA ALA A 175 -15.62 -10.29 19.69
C ALA A 175 -16.94 -10.49 20.50
N GLY A 176 -17.34 -11.72 20.81
CA GLY A 176 -18.61 -12.03 21.44
C GLY A 176 -19.83 -11.68 20.53
N LEU A 177 -19.67 -11.80 19.22
CA LEU A 177 -20.67 -11.44 18.21
C LEU A 177 -21.03 -12.64 17.34
N SER A 178 -22.24 -12.62 16.75
CA SER A 178 -22.51 -13.49 15.60
C SER A 178 -21.67 -13.07 14.40
N ALA A 179 -21.38 -14.02 13.49
CA ALA A 179 -20.60 -13.75 12.27
C ALA A 179 -21.20 -12.59 11.44
N SER A 180 -22.53 -12.54 11.30
CA SER A 180 -23.21 -11.47 10.58
C SER A 180 -23.03 -10.10 11.23
N ARG A 181 -23.20 -10.00 12.55
CA ARG A 181 -23.00 -8.74 13.30
C ARG A 181 -21.55 -8.28 13.23
N PHE A 182 -20.61 -9.20 13.36
CA PHE A 182 -19.18 -8.88 13.22
C PHE A 182 -18.84 -8.33 11.83
N LEU A 183 -19.30 -8.99 10.76
CA LEU A 183 -19.06 -8.55 9.38
C LEU A 183 -19.67 -7.16 9.11
N HIS A 184 -20.86 -6.90 9.67
CA HIS A 184 -21.49 -5.58 9.56
C HIS A 184 -20.68 -4.51 10.30
N LEU A 185 -20.32 -4.77 11.57
CA LEU A 185 -19.48 -3.87 12.36
C LEU A 185 -18.15 -3.59 11.67
N PHE A 186 -17.47 -4.64 11.19
CA PHE A 186 -16.19 -4.51 10.51
C PHE A 186 -16.30 -3.60 9.29
N LYS A 187 -17.31 -3.83 8.43
CA LYS A 187 -17.54 -3.00 7.24
C LYS A 187 -17.89 -1.56 7.59
N GLN A 188 -18.72 -1.34 8.59
CA GLN A 188 -19.09 0.00 9.08
C GLN A 188 -17.87 0.77 9.59
N GLN A 189 -17.00 0.09 10.35
CA GLN A 189 -15.81 0.69 10.95
C GLN A 189 -14.67 0.93 9.95
N THR A 190 -14.46 0.04 9.00
CA THR A 190 -13.33 0.12 8.05
C THR A 190 -13.71 0.65 6.67
N GLY A 191 -15.00 0.74 6.34
CA GLY A 191 -15.49 1.07 5.00
C GLY A 191 -15.39 -0.08 4.00
N ILE A 192 -14.73 -1.21 4.35
CA ILE A 192 -14.37 -2.31 3.44
C ILE A 192 -14.88 -3.64 4.01
N SER A 193 -15.34 -4.55 3.14
CA SER A 193 -15.73 -5.89 3.60
C SER A 193 -14.53 -6.65 4.16
N PHE A 194 -14.74 -7.47 5.20
CA PHE A 194 -13.70 -8.29 5.84
C PHE A 194 -12.90 -9.14 4.85
N ARG A 195 -13.59 -9.74 3.86
CA ARG A 195 -12.95 -10.53 2.78
C ARG A 195 -12.01 -9.68 1.92
N ALA A 196 -12.47 -8.50 1.49
CA ALA A 196 -11.68 -7.60 0.65
C ALA A 196 -10.48 -7.04 1.42
N PHE A 197 -10.68 -6.68 2.69
CA PHE A 197 -9.63 -6.21 3.59
C PHE A 197 -8.52 -7.25 3.77
N ARG A 198 -8.87 -8.49 4.12
CA ARG A 198 -7.88 -9.58 4.23
C ARG A 198 -7.11 -9.83 2.94
N ALA A 199 -7.82 -9.83 1.80
CA ALA A 199 -7.18 -10.02 0.51
C ALA A 199 -6.19 -8.90 0.19
N TRP A 200 -6.55 -7.65 0.48
CA TRP A 200 -5.67 -6.50 0.29
C TRP A 200 -4.46 -6.57 1.23
N LYS A 201 -4.66 -6.78 2.54
CA LYS A 201 -3.56 -6.84 3.51
C LYS A 201 -2.55 -7.94 3.15
N ARG A 202 -3.02 -9.07 2.66
CA ARG A 202 -2.18 -10.17 2.18
C ARG A 202 -1.35 -9.75 0.97
N ALA A 203 -1.96 -9.08 0.00
CA ALA A 203 -1.23 -8.57 -1.16
C ALA A 203 -0.24 -7.46 -0.77
N ARG A 204 -0.62 -6.57 0.15
CA ARG A 204 0.25 -5.50 0.64
C ARG A 204 1.48 -6.04 1.39
N HIS A 205 1.31 -7.09 2.19
CA HIS A 205 2.42 -7.73 2.90
C HIS A 205 3.50 -8.25 1.95
N LEU A 206 3.15 -8.64 0.73
CA LEU A 206 4.10 -9.05 -0.29
C LEU A 206 5.12 -7.98 -0.68
N LEU A 207 4.82 -6.70 -0.48
CA LEU A 207 5.77 -5.62 -0.76
C LEU A 207 7.04 -5.71 0.10
N HIS A 208 6.96 -6.30 1.28
CA HIS A 208 8.13 -6.54 2.15
C HIS A 208 9.16 -7.51 1.53
N PHE A 209 8.75 -8.30 0.55
CA PHE A 209 9.59 -9.29 -0.12
C PHE A 209 9.98 -8.86 -1.55
N ALA A 210 9.57 -7.67 -1.99
CA ALA A 210 10.02 -7.13 -3.27
C ALA A 210 11.56 -7.01 -3.27
N ASN A 211 12.21 -7.31 -4.38
CA ASN A 211 13.67 -7.40 -4.54
C ASN A 211 14.38 -8.60 -3.89
N GLN A 212 13.65 -9.51 -3.28
CA GLN A 212 14.24 -10.74 -2.77
C GLN A 212 14.15 -11.84 -3.84
N ASP A 213 15.21 -12.62 -3.97
CA ASP A 213 15.22 -13.80 -4.84
C ASP A 213 14.58 -14.99 -4.10
N LEU A 214 13.25 -15.05 -4.16
CA LEU A 214 12.45 -16.01 -3.41
C LEU A 214 11.70 -16.95 -4.34
N ASN A 215 11.47 -18.18 -3.84
CA ASN A 215 10.52 -19.08 -4.46
C ASN A 215 9.09 -18.57 -4.26
N LEU A 216 8.49 -18.01 -5.31
CA LEU A 216 7.16 -17.40 -5.25
C LEU A 216 6.04 -18.38 -4.88
N ALA A 217 6.24 -19.69 -5.10
CA ALA A 217 5.24 -20.69 -4.72
C ALA A 217 5.27 -20.92 -3.20
N HIS A 218 6.45 -20.99 -2.59
CA HIS A 218 6.61 -21.08 -1.14
C HIS A 218 6.09 -19.79 -0.48
N LEU A 219 6.52 -18.63 -0.95
CA LEU A 219 6.04 -17.35 -0.43
C LEU A 219 4.50 -17.26 -0.46
N ALA A 220 3.86 -17.73 -1.53
CA ALA A 220 2.40 -17.73 -1.63
C ALA A 220 1.75 -18.59 -0.53
N GLN A 221 2.31 -19.76 -0.24
CA GLN A 221 1.81 -20.64 0.82
C GLN A 221 2.03 -20.03 2.20
N ASP A 222 3.21 -19.49 2.49
CA ASP A 222 3.58 -18.87 3.77
C ASP A 222 2.66 -17.70 4.12
N ILE A 223 2.25 -16.93 3.12
CA ILE A 223 1.31 -15.80 3.30
C ILE A 223 -0.16 -16.27 3.31
N GLY A 224 -0.42 -17.57 3.15
CA GLY A 224 -1.74 -18.19 3.24
C GLY A 224 -2.59 -18.06 1.97
N TYR A 225 -1.98 -18.04 0.80
CA TYR A 225 -2.70 -18.28 -0.46
C TYR A 225 -2.91 -19.77 -0.67
N PRO A 226 -4.10 -20.19 -1.16
CA PRO A 226 -4.39 -21.62 -1.38
C PRO A 226 -3.44 -22.27 -2.40
N ASP A 227 -3.06 -21.51 -3.43
CA ASP A 227 -2.20 -21.92 -4.52
C ASP A 227 -1.61 -20.74 -5.29
N SER A 228 -0.69 -21.03 -6.20
CA SER A 228 -0.01 -20.05 -7.04
C SER A 228 -0.93 -19.30 -8.02
N THR A 229 -2.07 -19.90 -8.38
CA THR A 229 -3.05 -19.29 -9.27
C THR A 229 -3.80 -18.17 -8.54
N HIS A 230 -4.31 -18.44 -7.34
CA HIS A 230 -4.94 -17.45 -6.47
C HIS A 230 -3.96 -16.31 -6.13
N PHE A 231 -2.71 -16.64 -5.83
CA PHE A 231 -1.65 -15.66 -5.65
C PHE A 231 -1.48 -14.76 -6.87
N SER A 232 -1.28 -15.36 -8.06
CA SER A 232 -1.09 -14.61 -9.31
C SER A 232 -2.29 -13.73 -9.66
N HIS A 233 -3.51 -14.22 -9.43
CA HIS A 233 -4.73 -13.43 -9.63
C HIS A 233 -4.82 -12.24 -8.67
N SER A 234 -4.48 -12.44 -7.41
CA SER A 234 -4.46 -11.38 -6.39
C SER A 234 -3.48 -10.26 -6.76
N ILE A 235 -2.25 -10.61 -7.14
CA ILE A 235 -1.22 -9.65 -7.55
C ILE A 235 -1.65 -8.87 -8.80
N ARG A 236 -2.20 -9.55 -9.80
CA ARG A 236 -2.71 -8.85 -11.00
C ARG A 236 -3.85 -7.93 -10.66
N ARG A 237 -4.79 -8.35 -9.81
CA ARG A 237 -5.92 -7.54 -9.39
C ARG A 237 -5.48 -6.26 -8.67
N PHE A 238 -4.58 -6.35 -7.70
CA PHE A 238 -4.22 -5.21 -6.87
C PHE A 238 -3.17 -4.31 -7.49
N TYR A 239 -2.20 -4.87 -8.20
CA TYR A 239 -1.05 -4.12 -8.74
C TYR A 239 -1.04 -4.01 -10.27
N GLY A 240 -1.91 -4.72 -10.98
CA GLY A 240 -1.88 -4.78 -12.44
C GLY A 240 -0.63 -5.47 -13.00
N LEU A 241 0.16 -6.17 -12.17
CA LEU A 241 1.44 -6.76 -12.54
C LEU A 241 1.42 -8.29 -12.39
N LYS A 242 2.30 -8.96 -13.11
CA LYS A 242 2.61 -10.37 -12.83
C LYS A 242 3.51 -10.45 -11.59
N PRO A 243 3.42 -11.51 -10.75
CA PRO A 243 4.30 -11.66 -9.59
C PRO A 243 5.78 -11.44 -9.89
N ARG A 244 6.31 -12.07 -10.92
CA ARG A 244 7.71 -11.90 -11.34
C ARG A 244 8.09 -10.44 -11.63
N ALA A 245 7.16 -9.60 -12.07
CA ALA A 245 7.47 -8.20 -12.35
C ALA A 245 7.70 -7.39 -11.06
N ILE A 246 7.09 -7.80 -9.95
CA ILE A 246 7.30 -7.16 -8.64
C ILE A 246 8.61 -7.66 -8.02
N PHE A 247 8.86 -8.98 -8.07
CA PHE A 247 9.96 -9.60 -7.32
C PHE A 247 11.28 -9.67 -8.09
N SER A 248 11.26 -9.73 -9.41
CA SER A 248 12.47 -9.83 -10.24
C SER A 248 12.73 -8.59 -11.10
N GLY A 249 11.77 -7.67 -11.16
CA GLY A 249 11.81 -6.53 -12.09
C GLY A 249 12.50 -5.28 -11.58
N SER A 250 12.76 -5.19 -10.28
CA SER A 250 13.21 -3.95 -9.64
C SER A 250 14.55 -4.12 -8.93
N ARG A 251 15.59 -4.56 -9.64
CA ARG A 251 16.95 -4.66 -9.08
C ARG A 251 17.51 -3.32 -8.59
N ASP A 252 16.87 -2.23 -8.98
CA ASP A 252 17.27 -0.85 -8.70
C ASP A 252 16.30 -0.13 -7.76
N LEU A 253 15.51 -0.89 -6.96
CA LEU A 253 14.55 -0.37 -5.99
C LEU A 253 15.13 -0.48 -4.58
N ALA A 254 15.37 0.65 -3.92
CA ALA A 254 15.69 0.69 -2.51
C ALA A 254 14.41 0.54 -1.67
N ILE A 255 14.39 -0.43 -0.75
CA ILE A 255 13.24 -0.69 0.11
C ILE A 255 13.63 -0.37 1.55
N TYR A 256 12.88 0.55 2.16
CA TYR A 256 13.01 0.96 3.54
C TYR A 256 11.75 0.55 4.31
N ARG A 257 11.93 0.16 5.57
CA ARG A 257 10.82 -0.22 6.45
C ARG A 257 10.87 0.66 7.67
N SER A 258 9.79 1.35 7.94
CA SER A 258 9.66 2.22 9.10
C SER A 258 8.45 1.81 9.94
N GLY A 259 8.61 1.87 11.25
CA GLY A 259 7.63 1.41 12.23
C GLY A 259 8.23 0.31 13.12
N ARG A 260 7.74 0.17 14.34
CA ARG A 260 8.13 -0.95 15.21
C ARG A 260 7.74 -2.25 14.50
N ALA A 261 8.74 -3.10 14.26
CA ALA A 261 8.51 -4.48 13.90
C ALA A 261 7.45 -5.07 14.84
N GLY A 262 6.32 -5.52 14.30
CA GLY A 262 5.36 -6.27 15.09
C GLY A 262 6.04 -7.55 15.60
N PRO A 263 5.56 -8.16 16.68
CA PRO A 263 6.18 -9.37 17.25
C PRO A 263 6.24 -10.58 16.31
N GLY A 264 5.87 -10.44 15.03
CA GLY A 264 6.01 -11.43 13.96
C GLY A 264 7.15 -11.17 12.97
N ASP A 265 7.73 -9.96 12.94
CA ASP A 265 8.78 -9.64 11.95
C ASP A 265 10.16 -10.23 12.30
N SER A 266 10.39 -10.64 13.56
CA SER A 266 11.65 -11.23 14.00
C SER A 266 11.84 -12.70 13.57
N ALA A 267 10.78 -13.39 13.14
CA ALA A 267 10.89 -14.80 12.75
C ALA A 267 11.47 -15.01 11.34
N TRP A 268 11.46 -13.97 10.48
CA TRP A 268 11.85 -14.10 9.08
C TRP A 268 13.22 -13.54 8.74
N THR A 269 13.89 -12.89 9.68
CA THR A 269 15.24 -12.32 9.48
C THR A 269 16.38 -13.26 9.89
N GLN A 270 16.10 -14.42 10.49
CA GLN A 270 17.14 -15.33 11.02
C GLN A 270 17.51 -16.53 10.16
N GLU A 271 16.85 -16.78 9.01
CA GLU A 271 17.16 -17.93 8.15
C GLU A 271 17.86 -17.58 6.82
N ALA A 272 18.36 -16.36 6.66
CA ALA A 272 19.20 -15.97 5.52
C ALA A 272 20.62 -15.64 5.98
N GLY A 273 21.29 -16.63 6.57
CA GLY A 273 22.70 -16.63 6.91
C GLY A 273 23.43 -17.77 6.23
#